data_5c5f9b00467cfdfd34ad5a02bdbd72af
#
_entry.id   5c5f9b00467cfdfd34ad5a02bdbd72af
#
_cell.length_a   1.000
_cell.length_b   1.000
_cell.length_c   1.000
_cell.angle_alpha   90.00
_cell.angle_beta   90.00
_cell.angle_gamma   90.00
#
_symmetry.space_group_name_H-M   'P 1'
#
loop_
_entity.id
_entity.type
_entity.pdbx_description
1 polymer ?
#
loop_
_entity_poly.entity_id
_entity_poly.type
_entity_poly.pdbx_seq_one_letter_code
_entity_poly.pdbx_strand_id
1 'polypeptide(L)'
;QAFTFTDWTAEMKAKASICISEDETLIESLEIAKSRIQTMINKGMDNQENTLKGLIGIANQRIKQIKSGEKPALAPDKDAKYYAEVIVDLDKIDEPMIADPDVHNADISKRYTHDTIRPISYYSSEKKVDLGFVGSCMVHKGDMKILARILKNIESKNGTVDFKAPLVVAPPTYNIVDELKEEGDWDVLQKYAGFEFDDNSPKSSALSLIHI
;
A
#
# COMPACT_ATOMS: atom_id res chain seq x y z
N GLN A 1 -5.23 -0.91 5.22
CA GLN A 1 -5.49 0.54 5.42
C GLN A 1 -4.87 1.05 6.73
N ALA A 2 -5.03 0.38 7.88
CA ALA A 2 -4.44 0.83 9.15
C ALA A 2 -2.91 1.02 9.06
N PHE A 3 -2.19 0.11 8.40
CA PHE A 3 -0.76 0.24 8.16
C PHE A 3 -0.41 1.46 7.30
N THR A 4 -1.21 1.77 6.30
CA THR A 4 -0.99 2.92 5.43
C THR A 4 -0.95 4.23 6.23
N PHE A 5 -1.86 4.40 7.19
CA PHE A 5 -1.89 5.59 8.05
C PHE A 5 -0.68 5.69 8.97
N THR A 6 -0.18 4.56 9.49
CA THR A 6 1.03 4.57 10.33
C THR A 6 2.29 4.83 9.52
N ASP A 7 2.37 4.34 8.28
CA ASP A 7 3.49 4.61 7.38
C ASP A 7 3.57 6.07 6.96
N TRP A 8 2.43 6.73 6.77
CA TRP A 8 2.39 8.17 6.45
C TRP A 8 2.99 9.06 7.54
N THR A 9 3.22 8.53 8.73
CA THR A 9 3.84 9.26 9.83
C THR A 9 5.16 9.91 9.42
N ALA A 10 6.00 9.16 8.72
CA ALA A 10 7.29 9.66 8.22
C ALA A 10 7.11 10.78 7.19
N GLU A 11 6.19 10.60 6.25
CA GLU A 11 5.84 11.59 5.22
C GLU A 11 5.30 12.89 5.84
N MET A 12 4.49 12.76 6.87
CA MET A 12 3.91 13.88 7.63
C MET A 12 4.88 14.51 8.62
N LYS A 13 6.15 14.05 8.68
CA LYS A 13 7.16 14.50 9.65
C LYS A 13 6.75 14.34 11.11
N ALA A 14 5.84 13.44 11.41
CA ALA A 14 5.49 13.07 12.76
C ALA A 14 6.51 12.10 13.34
N LYS A 15 6.71 12.13 14.66
CA LYS A 15 7.68 11.25 15.34
C LYS A 15 7.17 9.84 15.55
N ALA A 16 5.88 9.68 15.69
CA ALA A 16 5.21 8.39 15.87
C ALA A 16 3.73 8.50 15.53
N SER A 17 3.13 7.39 15.19
CA SER A 17 1.68 7.28 15.05
C SER A 17 1.19 5.93 15.57
N ILE A 18 -0.03 5.91 16.05
CA ILE A 18 -0.72 4.69 16.48
C ILE A 18 -2.08 4.68 15.79
N CYS A 19 -2.32 3.65 14.99
CA CYS A 19 -3.64 3.41 14.43
C CYS A 19 -4.42 2.50 15.40
N ILE A 20 -5.57 2.98 15.82
CA ILE A 20 -6.49 2.19 16.63
C ILE A 20 -7.19 1.20 15.71
N SER A 21 -7.13 -0.08 16.05
CA SER A 21 -7.78 -1.15 15.32
C SER A 21 -8.81 -1.84 16.21
N GLU A 22 -9.90 -2.29 15.62
CA GLU A 22 -10.84 -3.17 16.29
C GLU A 22 -10.23 -4.56 16.50
N ASP A 23 -10.74 -5.29 17.50
CA ASP A 23 -10.26 -6.63 17.84
C ASP A 23 -10.33 -7.58 16.64
N GLU A 24 -11.41 -7.55 15.87
CA GLU A 24 -11.64 -8.36 14.68
C GLU A 24 -10.60 -8.07 13.59
N THR A 25 -10.31 -6.79 13.33
CA THR A 25 -9.30 -6.37 12.35
C THR A 25 -7.90 -6.84 12.75
N LEU A 26 -7.58 -6.78 14.04
CA LEU A 26 -6.29 -7.27 14.54
C LEU A 26 -6.19 -8.81 14.45
N ILE A 27 -7.26 -9.53 14.78
CA ILE A 27 -7.31 -10.97 14.62
C ILE A 27 -7.11 -11.37 13.15
N GLU A 28 -7.84 -10.74 12.22
CA GLU A 28 -7.70 -10.99 10.78
C GLU A 28 -6.25 -10.76 10.30
N SER A 29 -5.64 -9.67 10.70
CA SER A 29 -4.25 -9.35 10.37
C SER A 29 -3.27 -10.41 10.88
N LEU A 30 -3.49 -10.93 12.09
CA LEU A 30 -2.68 -12.00 12.68
C LEU A 30 -2.87 -13.33 11.94
N GLU A 31 -4.09 -13.66 11.54
CA GLU A 31 -4.37 -14.88 10.76
C GLU A 31 -3.71 -14.81 9.36
N ILE A 32 -3.76 -13.65 8.69
CA ILE A 32 -3.05 -13.43 7.42
C ILE A 32 -1.53 -13.60 7.61
N ALA A 33 -0.97 -13.01 8.67
CA ALA A 33 0.45 -13.15 8.97
C ALA A 33 0.84 -14.61 9.21
N LYS A 34 0.06 -15.37 9.95
CA LYS A 34 0.25 -16.82 10.16
C LYS A 34 0.24 -17.61 8.86
N SER A 35 -0.73 -17.34 8.00
CA SER A 35 -0.83 -17.98 6.68
C SER A 35 0.41 -17.74 5.83
N ARG A 36 0.89 -16.51 5.80
CA ARG A 36 2.14 -16.14 5.08
C ARG A 36 3.36 -16.84 5.65
N ILE A 37 3.50 -16.85 6.99
CA ILE A 37 4.60 -17.56 7.66
C ILE A 37 4.54 -19.07 7.35
N GLN A 38 3.37 -19.66 7.36
CA GLN A 38 3.21 -21.08 6.99
C GLN A 38 3.63 -21.34 5.53
N THR A 39 3.30 -20.44 4.62
CA THR A 39 3.74 -20.52 3.23
C THR A 39 5.26 -20.45 3.12
N MET A 40 5.93 -19.60 3.89
CA MET A 40 7.39 -19.50 3.93
C MET A 40 8.01 -20.83 4.43
N ILE A 41 7.47 -21.43 5.47
CA ILE A 41 7.90 -22.75 5.97
C ILE A 41 7.73 -23.81 4.86
N ASN A 42 6.57 -23.85 4.22
CA ASN A 42 6.26 -24.83 3.18
C ASN A 42 7.17 -24.67 1.93
N LYS A 43 7.68 -23.45 1.67
CA LYS A 43 8.65 -23.18 0.59
C LYS A 43 10.10 -23.54 0.98
N GLY A 44 10.33 -24.13 2.16
CA GLY A 44 11.64 -24.65 2.57
C GLY A 44 12.60 -23.58 3.09
N MET A 45 12.10 -22.55 3.77
CA MET A 45 12.96 -21.59 4.48
C MET A 45 13.50 -22.21 5.79
N ASP A 46 14.14 -23.37 5.68
CA ASP A 46 14.50 -24.27 6.79
C ASP A 46 15.45 -23.66 7.81
N ASN A 47 16.35 -22.77 7.41
CA ASN A 47 17.30 -22.11 8.34
C ASN A 47 16.60 -21.24 9.39
N GLN A 48 15.32 -20.95 9.21
CA GLN A 48 14.53 -20.09 10.10
C GLN A 48 13.26 -20.78 10.62
N GLU A 49 13.06 -22.07 10.34
CA GLU A 49 11.83 -22.79 10.66
C GLU A 49 11.42 -22.67 12.13
N ASN A 50 12.35 -22.82 13.06
CA ASN A 50 12.06 -22.69 14.48
C ASN A 50 11.64 -21.26 14.87
N THR A 51 12.25 -20.24 14.26
CA THR A 51 11.86 -18.84 14.45
C THR A 51 10.47 -18.59 13.88
N LEU A 52 10.20 -19.06 12.68
CA LEU A 52 8.90 -18.92 12.01
C LEU A 52 7.78 -19.63 12.79
N LYS A 53 8.02 -20.85 13.28
CA LYS A 53 7.08 -21.56 14.18
C LYS A 53 6.84 -20.79 15.47
N GLY A 54 7.89 -20.19 16.05
CA GLY A 54 7.78 -19.32 17.22
C GLY A 54 6.86 -18.12 16.98
N LEU A 55 6.99 -17.46 15.82
CA LEU A 55 6.12 -16.34 15.44
C LEU A 55 4.65 -16.76 15.29
N ILE A 56 4.37 -17.94 14.72
CA ILE A 56 3.02 -18.51 14.67
C ILE A 56 2.47 -18.73 16.09
N GLY A 57 3.31 -19.24 17.00
CA GLY A 57 2.96 -19.42 18.42
C GLY A 57 2.57 -18.10 19.10
N ILE A 58 3.36 -17.05 18.89
CA ILE A 58 3.09 -15.70 19.40
C ILE A 58 1.77 -15.16 18.84
N ALA A 59 1.55 -15.29 17.54
CA ALA A 59 0.29 -14.87 16.91
C ALA A 59 -0.93 -15.61 17.48
N ASN A 60 -0.84 -16.93 17.65
CA ASN A 60 -1.89 -17.74 18.26
C ASN A 60 -2.20 -17.29 19.70
N GLN A 61 -1.17 -17.07 20.49
CA GLN A 61 -1.32 -16.55 21.85
C GLN A 61 -2.02 -15.20 21.87
N ARG A 62 -1.61 -14.29 20.97
CA ARG A 62 -2.20 -12.96 20.88
C ARG A 62 -3.68 -13.02 20.47
N ILE A 63 -4.03 -13.84 19.48
CA ILE A 63 -5.42 -14.07 19.07
C ILE A 63 -6.25 -14.59 20.25
N LYS A 64 -5.71 -15.55 21.02
CA LYS A 64 -6.40 -16.08 22.21
C LYS A 64 -6.65 -14.98 23.24
N GLN A 65 -5.66 -14.13 23.52
CA GLN A 65 -5.80 -13.03 24.49
C GLN A 65 -6.85 -12.00 24.07
N ILE A 66 -6.92 -11.69 22.77
CA ILE A 66 -7.95 -10.78 22.24
C ILE A 66 -9.34 -11.42 22.40
N LYS A 67 -9.51 -12.67 21.93
CA LYS A 67 -10.80 -13.40 21.99
C LYS A 67 -11.31 -13.61 23.41
N SER A 68 -10.41 -13.73 24.39
CA SER A 68 -10.80 -13.88 25.80
C SER A 68 -11.05 -12.53 26.51
N GLY A 69 -10.77 -11.39 25.86
CA GLY A 69 -10.82 -10.08 26.50
C GLY A 69 -9.69 -9.80 27.48
N GLU A 70 -8.71 -10.71 27.62
CA GLU A 70 -7.54 -10.53 28.50
C GLU A 70 -6.70 -9.33 28.08
N LYS A 71 -6.45 -9.21 26.77
CA LYS A 71 -5.72 -8.10 26.17
C LYS A 71 -6.41 -7.71 24.85
N PRO A 72 -7.41 -6.84 24.88
CA PRO A 72 -8.04 -6.35 23.65
C PRO A 72 -7.06 -5.54 22.80
N ALA A 73 -7.50 -5.09 21.64
CA ALA A 73 -6.77 -4.13 20.83
C ALA A 73 -6.54 -2.82 21.62
N LEU A 74 -5.49 -2.09 21.27
CA LEU A 74 -5.17 -0.83 21.93
C LEU A 74 -6.28 0.20 21.65
N ALA A 75 -6.72 0.86 22.69
CA ALA A 75 -7.62 1.99 22.62
C ALA A 75 -7.07 3.13 23.49
N PRO A 76 -7.37 4.39 23.17
CA PRO A 76 -7.01 5.50 24.03
C PRO A 76 -7.78 5.41 25.35
N ASP A 77 -7.21 5.97 26.40
CA ASP A 77 -7.91 6.14 27.67
C ASP A 77 -9.15 7.04 27.46
N LYS A 78 -10.21 6.79 28.24
CA LYS A 78 -11.48 7.53 28.10
C LYS A 78 -11.36 9.03 28.35
N ASP A 79 -10.35 9.43 29.12
CA ASP A 79 -10.02 10.81 29.48
C ASP A 79 -8.76 11.32 28.80
N ALA A 80 -8.30 10.64 27.73
CA ALA A 80 -7.16 11.07 26.96
C ALA A 80 -7.33 12.50 26.45
N LYS A 81 -6.31 13.34 26.69
CA LYS A 81 -6.30 14.73 26.24
C LYS A 81 -5.44 14.84 24.99
N TYR A 82 -6.02 15.40 23.94
CA TYR A 82 -5.33 15.65 22.68
C TYR A 82 -4.99 17.14 22.54
N TYR A 83 -3.85 17.45 21.97
CA TYR A 83 -3.45 18.81 21.64
C TYR A 83 -4.35 19.41 20.55
N ALA A 84 -4.69 18.60 19.57
CA ALA A 84 -5.57 18.95 18.48
C ALA A 84 -6.30 17.70 17.97
N GLU A 85 -7.47 17.92 17.41
CA GLU A 85 -8.25 16.90 16.72
C GLU A 85 -8.50 17.35 15.28
N VAL A 86 -8.27 16.47 14.33
CA VAL A 86 -8.56 16.69 12.90
C VAL A 86 -9.53 15.62 12.44
N ILE A 87 -10.71 16.04 12.04
CA ILE A 87 -11.75 15.14 11.53
C ILE A 87 -11.77 15.24 10.01
N VAL A 88 -11.52 14.10 9.35
CA VAL A 88 -11.62 13.97 7.89
C VAL A 88 -12.85 13.15 7.57
N ASP A 89 -13.85 13.81 7.01
CA ASP A 89 -15.08 13.16 6.56
C ASP A 89 -14.85 12.57 5.14
N LEU A 90 -14.68 11.26 5.08
CA LEU A 90 -14.37 10.57 3.83
C LEU A 90 -15.52 10.63 2.82
N ASP A 91 -16.77 10.79 3.28
CA ASP A 91 -17.96 10.91 2.40
C ASP A 91 -17.99 12.24 1.65
N LYS A 92 -17.17 13.20 2.05
CA LYS A 92 -17.03 14.50 1.38
C LYS A 92 -15.84 14.56 0.40
N ILE A 93 -15.17 13.46 0.19
CA ILE A 93 -14.07 13.38 -0.78
C ILE A 93 -14.65 12.94 -2.12
N ASP A 94 -14.93 13.89 -2.99
CA ASP A 94 -15.56 13.64 -4.29
C ASP A 94 -14.54 13.16 -5.35
N GLU A 95 -13.27 13.58 -5.22
CA GLU A 95 -12.22 13.24 -6.17
C GLU A 95 -10.84 13.20 -5.52
N PRO A 96 -9.87 12.48 -6.13
CA PRO A 96 -8.50 12.47 -5.65
C PRO A 96 -7.84 13.86 -5.74
N MET A 97 -7.05 14.19 -4.74
CA MET A 97 -6.20 15.36 -4.73
C MET A 97 -4.80 14.99 -5.22
N ILE A 98 -4.23 15.83 -6.07
CA ILE A 98 -2.88 15.66 -6.61
C ILE A 98 -2.00 16.78 -6.10
N ALA A 99 -0.85 16.41 -5.53
CA ALA A 99 0.24 17.34 -5.29
C ALA A 99 1.03 17.52 -6.59
N ASP A 100 1.17 18.77 -7.06
CA ASP A 100 2.04 19.06 -8.19
C ASP A 100 3.50 18.75 -7.77
N PRO A 101 4.21 17.90 -8.51
CA PRO A 101 5.59 17.55 -8.20
C PRO A 101 6.58 18.67 -8.50
N ASP A 102 6.14 19.93 -8.56
CA ASP A 102 7.01 21.07 -8.81
C ASP A 102 8.05 21.24 -7.69
N VAL A 103 9.10 20.47 -7.86
CA VAL A 103 10.31 20.49 -7.03
C VAL A 103 11.21 21.70 -7.29
N HIS A 104 10.88 22.55 -8.27
CA HIS A 104 11.72 23.69 -8.66
C HIS A 104 11.61 24.86 -7.69
N ASN A 105 10.64 24.85 -6.78
CA ASN A 105 10.59 25.86 -5.75
C ASN A 105 11.65 25.59 -4.69
N ALA A 106 12.72 26.38 -4.70
CA ALA A 106 13.81 26.29 -3.73
C ALA A 106 13.35 26.58 -2.28
N ASP A 107 12.24 27.28 -2.13
CA ASP A 107 11.64 27.58 -0.83
C ASP A 107 10.77 26.39 -0.37
N ILE A 108 11.31 25.60 0.53
CA ILE A 108 10.63 24.42 1.11
C ILE A 108 9.30 24.81 1.78
N SER A 109 9.17 26.02 2.31
CA SER A 109 7.95 26.49 2.97
C SER A 109 6.78 26.68 2.00
N LYS A 110 7.07 26.82 0.72
CA LYS A 110 6.09 26.97 -0.36
C LYS A 110 5.79 25.66 -1.09
N ARG A 111 6.52 24.58 -0.76
CA ARG A 111 6.21 23.25 -1.24
C ARG A 111 5.02 22.71 -0.45
N TYR A 112 4.09 22.05 -1.13
CA TYR A 112 2.94 21.41 -0.49
C TYR A 112 2.02 22.37 0.29
N THR A 113 1.84 23.58 -0.19
CA THR A 113 0.77 24.45 0.27
C THR A 113 -0.55 24.02 -0.38
N HIS A 114 -1.68 24.51 0.15
CA HIS A 114 -2.99 24.31 -0.50
C HIS A 114 -3.02 24.81 -1.96
N ASP A 115 -2.08 25.66 -2.35
CA ASP A 115 -1.93 26.16 -3.72
C ASP A 115 -1.22 25.15 -4.65
N THR A 116 -0.52 24.15 -4.09
CA THR A 116 0.17 23.10 -4.86
C THR A 116 -0.59 21.77 -4.85
N ILE A 117 -1.63 21.64 -4.02
CA ILE A 117 -2.50 20.48 -3.97
C ILE A 117 -3.81 20.84 -4.66
N ARG A 118 -4.14 20.14 -5.73
CA ARG A 118 -5.30 20.40 -6.58
C ARG A 118 -6.12 19.13 -6.80
N PRO A 119 -7.44 19.22 -6.97
CA PRO A 119 -8.23 18.10 -7.41
C PRO A 119 -7.80 17.64 -8.82
N ILE A 120 -7.96 16.35 -9.12
CA ILE A 120 -7.54 15.78 -10.40
C ILE A 120 -8.22 16.47 -11.59
N SER A 121 -9.46 16.92 -11.42
CA SER A 121 -10.22 17.66 -12.44
C SER A 121 -9.54 18.97 -12.87
N TYR A 122 -8.74 19.58 -12.00
CA TYR A 122 -7.96 20.78 -12.33
C TYR A 122 -6.92 20.53 -13.43
N TYR A 123 -6.36 19.29 -13.49
CA TYR A 123 -5.32 18.93 -14.44
C TYR A 123 -5.84 18.24 -15.70
N SER A 124 -7.14 17.93 -15.77
CA SER A 124 -7.71 17.00 -16.74
C SER A 124 -7.60 17.42 -18.20
N SER A 125 -7.31 18.68 -18.52
CA SER A 125 -7.32 19.16 -19.90
C SER A 125 -5.99 19.68 -20.44
N GLU A 126 -5.00 19.96 -19.62
CA GLU A 126 -3.84 20.73 -20.04
C GLU A 126 -2.46 20.08 -19.80
N LYS A 127 -2.34 19.16 -18.85
CA LYS A 127 -1.04 18.54 -18.57
C LYS A 127 -0.88 17.20 -19.30
N LYS A 128 0.16 17.13 -20.11
CA LYS A 128 0.62 15.85 -20.69
C LYS A 128 1.45 15.13 -19.63
N VAL A 129 1.20 13.83 -19.51
CA VAL A 129 1.94 12.92 -18.67
C VAL A 129 2.87 12.11 -19.56
N ASP A 130 4.17 12.11 -19.25
CA ASP A 130 5.18 11.37 -20.02
C ASP A 130 5.39 9.95 -19.49
N LEU A 131 5.06 9.72 -18.22
CA LEU A 131 5.19 8.43 -17.54
C LEU A 131 4.12 8.31 -16.45
N GLY A 132 3.43 7.17 -16.41
CA GLY A 132 2.59 6.74 -15.31
C GLY A 132 3.37 5.81 -14.40
N PHE A 133 3.28 6.01 -13.07
CA PHE A 133 3.90 5.13 -12.09
C PHE A 133 2.87 4.74 -11.03
N VAL A 134 2.73 3.43 -10.81
CA VAL A 134 1.88 2.87 -9.75
C VAL A 134 2.74 2.00 -8.84
N GLY A 135 3.07 2.52 -7.69
CA GLY A 135 3.89 1.83 -6.71
C GLY A 135 4.19 2.74 -5.53
N SER A 136 4.40 2.16 -4.37
CA SER A 136 4.77 2.86 -3.14
C SER A 136 5.05 1.82 -2.05
N CYS A 137 5.80 2.17 -1.01
CA CYS A 137 5.90 1.37 0.20
C CYS A 137 4.54 1.11 0.88
N MET A 138 3.55 1.96 0.60
CA MET A 138 2.20 1.89 1.16
C MET A 138 1.17 1.19 0.26
N VAL A 139 1.57 0.77 -0.94
CA VAL A 139 0.70 0.02 -1.84
C VAL A 139 0.53 -1.41 -1.32
N HIS A 140 -0.70 -1.90 -1.35
CA HIS A 140 -1.04 -3.26 -0.93
C HIS A 140 -1.50 -4.11 -2.12
N LYS A 141 -1.59 -5.42 -1.92
CA LYS A 141 -2.14 -6.35 -2.92
C LYS A 141 -3.51 -5.89 -3.43
N GLY A 142 -4.36 -5.39 -2.53
CA GLY A 142 -5.69 -4.88 -2.88
C GLY A 142 -5.65 -3.77 -3.92
N ASP A 143 -4.71 -2.85 -3.82
CA ASP A 143 -4.55 -1.73 -4.78
C ASP A 143 -4.13 -2.25 -6.15
N MET A 144 -3.20 -3.22 -6.20
CA MET A 144 -2.80 -3.89 -7.44
C MET A 144 -3.96 -4.64 -8.09
N LYS A 145 -4.81 -5.30 -7.29
CA LYS A 145 -6.03 -5.97 -7.79
C LYS A 145 -7.04 -4.97 -8.34
N ILE A 146 -7.19 -3.82 -7.70
CA ILE A 146 -8.05 -2.74 -8.20
C ILE A 146 -7.54 -2.26 -9.56
N LEU A 147 -6.23 -2.01 -9.70
CA LEU A 147 -5.63 -1.64 -10.97
C LEU A 147 -5.88 -2.69 -12.05
N ALA A 148 -5.60 -3.97 -11.76
CA ALA A 148 -5.85 -5.07 -12.68
C ALA A 148 -7.32 -5.13 -13.11
N ARG A 149 -8.26 -4.93 -12.17
CA ARG A 149 -9.70 -4.89 -12.47
C ARG A 149 -10.07 -3.72 -13.36
N ILE A 150 -9.51 -2.54 -13.12
CA ILE A 150 -9.74 -1.36 -13.97
C ILE A 150 -9.26 -1.66 -15.39
N LEU A 151 -8.05 -2.21 -15.56
CA LEU A 151 -7.49 -2.56 -16.85
C LEU A 151 -8.36 -3.60 -17.59
N LYS A 152 -8.78 -4.67 -16.92
CA LYS A 152 -9.72 -5.67 -17.45
C LYS A 152 -11.03 -5.04 -17.91
N ASN A 153 -11.58 -4.13 -17.12
CA ASN A 153 -12.84 -3.44 -17.46
C ASN A 153 -12.69 -2.54 -18.70
N ILE A 154 -11.58 -1.81 -18.82
CA ILE A 154 -11.30 -0.97 -19.99
C ILE A 154 -11.13 -1.86 -21.22
N GLU A 155 -10.33 -2.92 -21.12
CA GLU A 155 -10.12 -3.87 -22.21
C GLU A 155 -11.43 -4.51 -22.68
N SER A 156 -12.29 -4.94 -21.75
CA SER A 156 -13.57 -5.56 -22.09
C SER A 156 -14.52 -4.61 -22.82
N LYS A 157 -14.45 -3.30 -22.58
CA LYS A 157 -15.30 -2.29 -23.20
C LYS A 157 -14.73 -1.81 -24.54
N ASN A 158 -13.42 -1.68 -24.66
CA ASN A 158 -12.77 -1.01 -25.78
C ASN A 158 -11.95 -1.98 -26.66
N GLY A 159 -11.87 -3.26 -26.29
CA GLY A 159 -11.03 -4.26 -26.97
C GLY A 159 -9.53 -4.17 -26.60
N THR A 160 -9.07 -3.03 -26.13
CA THR A 160 -7.69 -2.80 -25.71
C THR A 160 -7.62 -1.68 -24.66
N VAL A 161 -6.47 -1.60 -23.97
CA VAL A 161 -6.11 -0.44 -23.16
C VAL A 161 -5.02 0.32 -23.92
N ASP A 162 -5.34 1.53 -24.34
CA ASP A 162 -4.40 2.40 -25.05
C ASP A 162 -3.91 3.51 -24.10
N PHE A 163 -2.71 3.32 -23.57
CA PHE A 163 -2.06 4.33 -22.76
C PHE A 163 -1.32 5.33 -23.65
N LYS A 164 -1.57 6.61 -23.45
CA LYS A 164 -0.84 7.69 -24.13
C LYS A 164 0.57 7.90 -23.59
N ALA A 165 0.86 7.35 -22.42
CA ALA A 165 2.17 7.37 -21.76
C ALA A 165 2.50 5.97 -21.21
N PRO A 166 3.77 5.57 -21.15
CA PRO A 166 4.17 4.31 -20.52
C PRO A 166 3.68 4.23 -19.08
N LEU A 167 3.30 3.02 -18.65
CA LEU A 167 2.92 2.72 -17.27
C LEU A 167 3.96 1.81 -16.63
N VAL A 168 4.50 2.22 -15.48
CA VAL A 168 5.34 1.39 -14.62
C VAL A 168 4.53 0.95 -13.42
N VAL A 169 4.57 -0.34 -13.11
CA VAL A 169 3.92 -0.92 -11.95
C VAL A 169 4.97 -1.55 -11.05
N ALA A 170 5.05 -1.11 -9.80
CA ALA A 170 6.01 -1.57 -8.80
C ALA A 170 5.30 -2.11 -7.56
N PRO A 171 5.02 -3.42 -7.49
CA PRO A 171 4.51 -4.04 -6.27
C PRO A 171 5.51 -3.95 -5.12
N PRO A 172 5.06 -3.79 -3.86
CA PRO A 172 5.95 -3.52 -2.73
C PRO A 172 6.80 -4.72 -2.32
N THR A 173 6.38 -5.94 -2.63
CA THR A 173 7.11 -7.17 -2.27
C THR A 173 6.91 -8.28 -3.30
N TYR A 174 7.90 -9.18 -3.41
CA TYR A 174 7.79 -10.37 -4.25
C TYR A 174 6.64 -11.31 -3.84
N ASN A 175 6.32 -11.40 -2.55
CA ASN A 175 5.19 -12.21 -2.09
C ASN A 175 3.86 -11.72 -2.69
N ILE A 176 3.69 -10.40 -2.84
CA ILE A 176 2.51 -9.84 -3.49
C ILE A 176 2.49 -10.19 -4.97
N VAL A 177 3.64 -10.19 -5.65
CA VAL A 177 3.74 -10.63 -7.04
C VAL A 177 3.33 -12.09 -7.19
N ASP A 178 3.84 -12.98 -6.30
CA ASP A 178 3.49 -14.40 -6.32
C ASP A 178 1.98 -14.60 -6.10
N GLU A 179 1.40 -13.91 -5.11
CA GLU A 179 -0.04 -13.98 -4.85
C GLU A 179 -0.88 -13.46 -6.05
N LEU A 180 -0.42 -12.39 -6.72
CA LEU A 180 -1.08 -11.85 -7.92
C LEU A 180 -0.94 -12.80 -9.12
N LYS A 181 0.19 -13.51 -9.26
CA LYS A 181 0.39 -14.56 -10.28
C LYS A 181 -0.59 -15.71 -10.05
N GLU A 182 -0.71 -16.20 -8.82
CA GLU A 182 -1.64 -17.28 -8.47
C GLU A 182 -3.12 -16.90 -8.76
N GLU A 183 -3.47 -15.63 -8.63
CA GLU A 183 -4.82 -15.12 -8.87
C GLU A 183 -5.07 -14.68 -10.33
N GLY A 184 -4.04 -14.69 -11.20
CA GLY A 184 -4.13 -14.27 -12.61
C GLY A 184 -4.28 -12.75 -12.81
N ASP A 185 -4.02 -11.96 -11.78
CA ASP A 185 -4.04 -10.49 -11.87
C ASP A 185 -2.69 -9.95 -12.35
N TRP A 186 -1.59 -10.67 -12.07
CA TRP A 186 -0.26 -10.26 -12.50
C TRP A 186 -0.10 -10.20 -14.02
N ASP A 187 -0.64 -11.17 -14.74
CA ASP A 187 -0.55 -11.23 -16.21
C ASP A 187 -1.20 -9.99 -16.86
N VAL A 188 -2.29 -9.50 -16.26
CA VAL A 188 -2.96 -8.28 -16.74
C VAL A 188 -2.10 -7.03 -16.47
N LEU A 189 -1.51 -6.94 -15.29
CA LEU A 189 -0.61 -5.83 -14.97
C LEU A 189 0.61 -5.84 -15.89
N GLN A 190 1.22 -7.00 -16.10
CA GLN A 190 2.38 -7.18 -16.95
C GLN A 190 2.09 -6.87 -18.42
N LYS A 191 0.91 -7.25 -18.92
CA LYS A 191 0.47 -6.95 -20.30
C LYS A 191 0.45 -5.45 -20.62
N TYR A 192 0.11 -4.62 -19.63
CA TYR A 192 -0.06 -3.19 -19.82
C TYR A 192 1.03 -2.33 -19.17
N ALA A 193 1.89 -2.91 -18.33
CA ALA A 193 3.09 -2.24 -17.85
C ALA A 193 4.15 -2.21 -18.97
N GLY A 194 4.66 -1.03 -19.29
CA GLY A 194 5.64 -0.85 -20.37
C GLY A 194 7.04 -1.39 -20.08
N PHE A 195 7.26 -2.02 -18.91
CA PHE A 195 8.53 -2.63 -18.51
C PHE A 195 8.29 -4.07 -18.09
N GLU A 196 9.01 -4.99 -18.75
CA GLU A 196 9.14 -6.36 -18.27
C GLU A 196 10.03 -6.35 -17.03
N PHE A 197 9.49 -6.83 -15.91
CA PHE A 197 10.31 -7.20 -14.77
C PHE A 197 11.01 -8.52 -15.10
N ASP A 198 12.29 -8.45 -15.41
CA ASP A 198 13.12 -9.66 -15.53
C ASP A 198 13.36 -10.23 -14.12
N ASP A 199 12.70 -11.35 -13.82
CA ASP A 199 12.81 -12.08 -12.54
C ASP A 199 14.26 -12.47 -12.21
N ASN A 200 15.18 -12.45 -13.21
CA ASN A 200 16.58 -12.83 -13.07
C ASN A 200 17.52 -11.63 -12.90
N SER A 201 17.04 -10.40 -12.94
CA SER A 201 17.87 -9.22 -12.77
C SER A 201 17.88 -8.75 -11.32
N PRO A 202 19.02 -8.83 -10.61
CA PRO A 202 19.14 -8.24 -9.27
C PRO A 202 18.99 -6.70 -9.26
N LYS A 203 18.91 -6.07 -10.44
CA LYS A 203 18.72 -4.61 -10.62
C LYS A 203 17.26 -4.21 -10.80
N SER A 204 16.34 -5.17 -10.91
CA SER A 204 14.91 -4.90 -11.09
C SER A 204 14.17 -4.64 -9.79
N SER A 205 14.85 -4.44 -8.67
CA SER A 205 14.18 -3.98 -7.47
C SER A 205 13.78 -2.52 -7.65
N ALA A 206 12.57 -2.30 -8.16
CA ALA A 206 11.94 -0.97 -8.14
C ALA A 206 11.90 -0.36 -6.70
N LEU A 207 12.11 -1.20 -5.69
CA LEU A 207 12.40 -0.79 -4.31
C LEU A 207 13.64 0.10 -4.18
N SER A 208 14.62 0.02 -5.10
CA SER A 208 15.79 0.91 -5.07
C SER A 208 15.49 2.33 -5.57
N LEU A 209 14.39 2.54 -6.29
CA LEU A 209 13.98 3.86 -6.75
C LEU A 209 13.17 4.64 -5.68
N ILE A 210 12.70 3.96 -4.64
CA ILE A 210 11.94 4.58 -3.55
C ILE A 210 12.85 5.11 -2.43
N HIS A 211 14.15 4.76 -2.47
CA HIS A 211 15.14 5.17 -1.47
C HIS A 211 16.15 6.23 -1.96
N ILE A 212 15.80 7.00 -2.99
CA ILE A 212 16.60 8.17 -3.40
C ILE A 212 16.03 9.45 -2.81
#